data_99fd8c1472fce5adf295d1784713cabf
#
_entry.id   99fd8c1472fce5adf295d1784713cabf
#
_cell.length_a   1.000
_cell.length_b   1.000
_cell.length_c   1.000
_cell.angle_alpha   90.00
_cell.angle_beta   90.00
_cell.angle_gamma   90.00
#
_symmetry.space_group_name_H-M   'P 1'
#
loop_
_entity.id
_entity.type
_entity.pdbx_description
1 polymer ?
#
loop_
_entity_poly.entity_id
_entity_poly.type
_entity_poly.pdbx_seq_one_letter_code
_entity_poly.pdbx_strand_id
1 'polypeptide(L)'
;MSLQEVLDKIYTVPEAAETLSIIRYYGSKCKSIVEFGSRGGISGIAILQALLDNKGRWKPTFVAVDLVEDDSIKKLRDIAEKFEIAFHFCRGHSRQYPVHECDALIWDTFHTGGGFLADVQRMEPWIHKYIFILGTRIDGDISEVTRRKLDCAAVARELQISEDGAKQGLKPAIAEFLKTHTHWKQVREYGEITVLERTVPPKSLFPIRA
;
A
#
# COMPACT_ATOMS: atom_id res chain seq x y z
N MET A 1 17.13 6.83 -18.47
CA MET A 1 17.41 5.93 -17.34
C MET A 1 16.51 4.72 -17.49
N SER A 2 17.07 3.51 -17.52
CA SER A 2 16.30 2.28 -17.56
C SER A 2 15.70 1.98 -16.17
N LEU A 3 14.65 1.14 -16.11
CA LEU A 3 14.12 0.65 -14.84
C LEU A 3 15.22 0.01 -13.99
N GLN A 4 16.14 -0.74 -14.64
CA GLN A 4 17.26 -1.39 -13.98
C GLN A 4 18.24 -0.38 -13.36
N GLU A 5 18.58 0.71 -14.05
CA GLU A 5 19.46 1.78 -13.50
C GLU A 5 18.85 2.47 -12.28
N VAL A 6 17.51 2.60 -12.23
CA VAL A 6 16.81 3.15 -11.06
C VAL A 6 16.83 2.15 -9.91
N LEU A 7 16.56 0.88 -10.20
CA LEU A 7 16.61 -0.20 -9.22
C LEU A 7 18.00 -0.35 -8.61
N ASP A 8 19.04 -0.36 -9.43
CA ASP A 8 20.42 -0.50 -8.96
C ASP A 8 20.80 0.59 -7.95
N LYS A 9 20.29 1.82 -8.15
CA LYS A 9 20.51 2.93 -7.21
C LYS A 9 19.74 2.78 -5.90
N ILE A 10 18.52 2.24 -5.96
CA ILE A 10 17.64 2.09 -4.78
C ILE A 10 18.08 0.90 -3.94
N TYR A 11 18.49 -0.19 -4.57
CA TYR A 11 18.97 -1.40 -3.89
C TYR A 11 20.33 -1.22 -3.19
N THR A 12 20.98 -0.06 -3.34
CA THR A 12 22.19 0.25 -2.55
C THR A 12 21.91 0.56 -1.09
N VAL A 13 20.63 0.82 -0.71
CA VAL A 13 20.21 0.99 0.68
C VAL A 13 19.62 -0.33 1.18
N PRO A 14 20.34 -1.10 2.04
CA PRO A 14 19.94 -2.47 2.39
C PRO A 14 18.51 -2.58 2.93
N GLU A 15 18.10 -1.65 3.81
CA GLU A 15 16.75 -1.66 4.42
C GLU A 15 15.63 -1.40 3.40
N ALA A 16 15.87 -0.53 2.43
CA ALA A 16 14.95 -0.30 1.33
C ALA A 16 14.90 -1.50 0.39
N ALA A 17 16.06 -2.11 0.09
CA ALA A 17 16.17 -3.26 -0.80
C ALA A 17 15.30 -4.44 -0.36
N GLU A 18 15.26 -4.73 0.94
CA GLU A 18 14.45 -5.83 1.48
C GLU A 18 12.95 -5.54 1.36
N THR A 19 12.51 -4.35 1.77
CA THR A 19 11.10 -3.92 1.61
C THR A 19 10.65 -4.02 0.15
N LEU A 20 11.48 -3.51 -0.78
CA LEU A 20 11.19 -3.54 -2.21
C LEU A 20 11.16 -4.98 -2.76
N SER A 21 12.05 -5.85 -2.27
CA SER A 21 12.09 -7.27 -2.65
C SER A 21 10.81 -8.00 -2.20
N ILE A 22 10.28 -7.68 -1.02
CA ILE A 22 9.03 -8.23 -0.50
C ILE A 22 7.84 -7.74 -1.36
N ILE A 23 7.78 -6.43 -1.66
CA ILE A 23 6.75 -5.88 -2.56
C ILE A 23 6.80 -6.57 -3.91
N ARG A 24 7.99 -6.72 -4.51
CA ARG A 24 8.18 -7.40 -5.78
C ARG A 24 7.72 -8.86 -5.74
N TYR A 25 8.13 -9.62 -4.70
CA TYR A 25 7.80 -11.05 -4.59
C TYR A 25 6.29 -11.30 -4.49
N TYR A 26 5.58 -10.61 -3.60
CA TYR A 26 4.13 -10.80 -3.46
C TYR A 26 3.36 -10.07 -4.57
N GLY A 27 3.80 -8.89 -4.96
CA GLY A 27 3.20 -8.09 -6.04
C GLY A 27 3.26 -8.78 -7.40
N SER A 28 4.29 -9.61 -7.67
CA SER A 28 4.36 -10.40 -8.91
C SER A 28 3.25 -11.44 -9.07
N LYS A 29 2.45 -11.67 -8.03
CA LYS A 29 1.25 -12.51 -8.07
C LYS A 29 -0.02 -11.69 -8.34
N CYS A 30 0.10 -10.37 -8.53
CA CYS A 30 -0.99 -9.42 -8.68
C CYS A 30 -1.10 -8.91 -10.13
N LYS A 31 -2.33 -8.62 -10.57
CA LYS A 31 -2.64 -7.96 -11.85
C LYS A 31 -2.90 -6.47 -11.66
N SER A 32 -3.37 -6.10 -10.48
CA SER A 32 -3.70 -4.73 -10.12
C SER A 32 -3.26 -4.43 -8.69
N ILE A 33 -2.60 -3.28 -8.53
CA ILE A 33 -2.11 -2.80 -7.23
C ILE A 33 -2.55 -1.36 -7.05
N VAL A 34 -3.10 -1.04 -5.88
CA VAL A 34 -3.39 0.31 -5.42
C VAL A 34 -2.39 0.67 -4.33
N GLU A 35 -1.84 1.86 -4.39
CA GLU A 35 -0.94 2.39 -3.36
C GLU A 35 -1.51 3.67 -2.77
N PHE A 36 -1.64 3.71 -1.46
CA PHE A 36 -1.95 4.90 -0.68
C PHE A 36 -0.68 5.47 -0.09
N GLY A 37 -0.33 6.71 -0.46
CA GLY A 37 0.93 7.34 -0.08
C GLY A 37 2.09 6.94 -1.00
N SER A 38 2.14 7.54 -2.18
CA SER A 38 3.14 7.19 -3.21
C SER A 38 4.31 8.18 -3.28
N ARG A 39 4.46 9.04 -2.26
CA ARG A 39 5.50 10.07 -2.20
C ARG A 39 6.90 9.50 -2.44
N GLY A 40 7.65 10.14 -3.34
CA GLY A 40 9.02 9.74 -3.68
C GLY A 40 9.12 8.55 -4.63
N GLY A 41 8.02 7.81 -4.89
CA GLY A 41 7.93 6.80 -5.94
C GLY A 41 8.80 5.56 -5.77
N ILE A 42 9.43 5.36 -4.61
CA ILE A 42 10.38 4.24 -4.39
C ILE A 42 9.63 2.90 -4.43
N SER A 43 8.55 2.76 -3.65
CA SER A 43 7.65 1.61 -3.67
C SER A 43 7.02 1.41 -5.05
N GLY A 44 6.63 2.51 -5.71
CA GLY A 44 6.07 2.50 -7.06
C GLY A 44 6.96 1.80 -8.09
N ILE A 45 8.29 1.93 -7.99
CA ILE A 45 9.23 1.22 -8.88
C ILE A 45 9.17 -0.29 -8.63
N ALA A 46 9.13 -0.72 -7.38
CA ALA A 46 9.01 -2.14 -7.04
C ALA A 46 7.66 -2.72 -7.51
N ILE A 47 6.58 -1.92 -7.42
CA ILE A 47 5.26 -2.27 -7.94
C ILE A 47 5.30 -2.46 -9.45
N LEU A 48 5.88 -1.50 -10.21
CA LEU A 48 6.00 -1.62 -11.66
C LEU A 48 6.79 -2.87 -12.05
N GLN A 49 7.90 -3.16 -11.35
CA GLN A 49 8.68 -4.36 -11.59
C GLN A 49 7.89 -5.64 -11.27
N ALA A 50 7.17 -5.67 -10.15
CA ALA A 50 6.33 -6.79 -9.78
C ALA A 50 5.25 -7.09 -10.83
N LEU A 51 4.59 -6.04 -11.33
CA LEU A 51 3.59 -6.16 -12.39
C LEU A 51 4.17 -6.63 -13.72
N LEU A 52 5.41 -6.24 -14.05
CA LEU A 52 6.14 -6.75 -15.21
C LEU A 52 6.49 -8.23 -15.07
N ASP A 53 6.93 -8.65 -13.90
CA ASP A 53 7.25 -10.06 -13.62
C ASP A 53 6.01 -10.97 -13.79
N ASN A 54 4.80 -10.42 -13.63
CA ASN A 54 3.53 -11.14 -13.81
C ASN A 54 2.84 -10.85 -15.15
N LYS A 55 3.53 -10.30 -16.13
CA LYS A 55 2.92 -9.89 -17.42
C LYS A 55 2.38 -11.12 -18.18
N GLY A 56 1.04 -11.24 -18.19
CA GLY A 56 0.29 -12.27 -18.89
C GLY A 56 -0.48 -11.66 -20.08
N ARG A 57 -1.65 -12.25 -20.42
CA ARG A 57 -2.52 -11.75 -21.50
C ARG A 57 -3.37 -10.53 -21.10
N TRP A 58 -3.26 -10.07 -19.86
CA TRP A 58 -3.97 -8.90 -19.34
C TRP A 58 -3.03 -7.69 -19.27
N LYS A 59 -3.61 -6.50 -19.30
CA LYS A 59 -2.89 -5.26 -19.05
C LYS A 59 -2.80 -5.04 -17.54
N PRO A 60 -1.59 -5.05 -16.93
CA PRO A 60 -1.45 -4.80 -15.51
C PRO A 60 -1.82 -3.36 -15.17
N THR A 61 -2.33 -3.14 -13.95
CA THR A 61 -2.79 -1.82 -13.50
C THR A 61 -2.11 -1.41 -12.20
N PHE A 62 -1.62 -0.19 -12.15
CA PHE A 62 -1.11 0.45 -10.96
C PHE A 62 -1.83 1.78 -10.73
N VAL A 63 -2.43 1.94 -9.56
CA VAL A 63 -3.06 3.18 -9.12
C VAL A 63 -2.29 3.73 -7.93
N ALA A 64 -1.74 4.93 -8.07
CA ALA A 64 -1.06 5.67 -7.02
C ALA A 64 -1.98 6.78 -6.50
N VAL A 65 -2.17 6.87 -5.18
CA VAL A 65 -3.01 7.88 -4.52
C VAL A 65 -2.16 8.69 -3.57
N ASP A 66 -2.06 10.00 -3.79
CA ASP A 66 -1.32 10.92 -2.92
C ASP A 66 -1.90 12.34 -3.00
N LEU A 67 -1.57 13.16 -2.02
CA LEU A 67 -1.97 14.57 -1.98
C LEU A 67 -1.24 15.41 -3.03
N VAL A 68 -0.02 15.00 -3.40
CA VAL A 68 0.87 15.75 -4.30
C VAL A 68 1.39 14.84 -5.42
N GLU A 69 1.24 15.32 -6.65
CA GLU A 69 1.91 14.71 -7.81
C GLU A 69 3.27 15.37 -7.98
N ASP A 70 4.31 14.71 -7.51
CA ASP A 70 5.69 15.18 -7.65
C ASP A 70 6.36 14.64 -8.94
N ASP A 71 7.64 15.00 -9.14
CA ASP A 71 8.39 14.55 -10.32
C ASP A 71 8.68 13.04 -10.31
N SER A 72 8.64 12.39 -9.16
CA SER A 72 8.79 10.94 -9.04
C SER A 72 7.58 10.22 -9.63
N ILE A 73 6.38 10.73 -9.37
CA ILE A 73 5.12 10.19 -9.95
C ILE A 73 5.11 10.33 -11.47
N LYS A 74 5.59 11.48 -11.99
CA LYS A 74 5.70 11.66 -13.45
C LYS A 74 6.65 10.63 -14.06
N LYS A 75 7.80 10.37 -13.41
CA LYS A 75 8.75 9.33 -13.85
C LYS A 75 8.14 7.93 -13.81
N LEU A 76 7.34 7.61 -12.78
CA LEU A 76 6.62 6.33 -12.72
C LEU A 76 5.64 6.17 -13.88
N ARG A 77 4.93 7.25 -14.25
CA ARG A 77 4.05 7.27 -15.42
C ARG A 77 4.79 6.97 -16.71
N ASP A 78 5.93 7.67 -16.96
CA ASP A 78 6.75 7.46 -18.16
C ASP A 78 7.27 6.02 -18.25
N ILE A 79 7.68 5.44 -17.11
CA ILE A 79 8.12 4.05 -17.04
C ILE A 79 6.94 3.10 -17.31
N ALA A 80 5.80 3.33 -16.69
CA ALA A 80 4.60 2.49 -16.85
C ALA A 80 4.13 2.48 -18.31
N GLU A 81 4.09 3.64 -18.98
CA GLU A 81 3.73 3.77 -20.38
C GLU A 81 4.67 2.96 -21.27
N LYS A 82 5.98 3.10 -21.06
CA LYS A 82 7.00 2.35 -21.83
C LYS A 82 6.82 0.83 -21.75
N PHE A 83 6.30 0.34 -20.62
CA PHE A 83 6.11 -1.10 -20.39
C PHE A 83 4.65 -1.54 -20.49
N GLU A 84 3.77 -0.70 -21.02
CA GLU A 84 2.34 -0.99 -21.23
C GLU A 84 1.58 -1.34 -19.95
N ILE A 85 1.96 -0.76 -18.81
CA ILE A 85 1.22 -0.83 -17.56
C ILE A 85 0.21 0.31 -17.54
N ALA A 86 -1.05 0.03 -17.23
CA ALA A 86 -2.06 1.09 -17.00
C ALA A 86 -1.74 1.79 -15.67
N PHE A 87 -1.16 2.98 -15.73
CA PHE A 87 -0.85 3.80 -14.57
C PHE A 87 -1.86 4.94 -14.41
N HIS A 88 -2.40 5.07 -13.21
CA HIS A 88 -3.30 6.15 -12.83
C HIS A 88 -2.81 6.83 -11.55
N PHE A 89 -2.69 8.15 -11.58
CA PHE A 89 -2.47 8.93 -10.38
C PHE A 89 -3.78 9.60 -9.96
N CYS A 90 -4.19 9.36 -8.73
CA CYS A 90 -5.37 9.97 -8.11
C CYS A 90 -4.91 10.96 -7.05
N ARG A 91 -5.00 12.25 -7.36
CA ARG A 91 -4.67 13.30 -6.41
C ARG A 91 -5.78 13.42 -5.37
N GLY A 92 -5.44 13.17 -4.11
CA GLY A 92 -6.38 13.27 -2.99
C GLY A 92 -5.98 12.45 -1.79
N HIS A 93 -6.80 12.52 -0.77
CA HIS A 93 -6.63 11.73 0.45
C HIS A 93 -7.08 10.29 0.21
N SER A 94 -6.37 9.31 0.79
CA SER A 94 -6.74 7.88 0.71
C SER A 94 -8.21 7.62 1.03
N ARG A 95 -8.78 8.33 2.02
CA ARG A 95 -10.19 8.28 2.42
C ARG A 95 -11.18 8.67 1.34
N GLN A 96 -10.78 9.53 0.41
CA GLN A 96 -11.62 10.05 -0.68
C GLN A 96 -11.49 9.23 -1.96
N TYR A 97 -10.51 8.33 -2.01
CA TYR A 97 -10.32 7.45 -3.15
C TYR A 97 -11.55 6.54 -3.32
N PRO A 98 -12.20 6.53 -4.48
CA PRO A 98 -13.32 5.63 -4.74
C PRO A 98 -12.83 4.17 -4.68
N VAL A 99 -13.60 3.33 -4.00
CA VAL A 99 -13.24 1.91 -3.88
C VAL A 99 -13.39 1.19 -5.20
N HIS A 100 -12.37 0.44 -5.58
CA HIS A 100 -12.33 -0.42 -6.76
C HIS A 100 -11.67 -1.74 -6.42
N GLU A 101 -12.04 -2.78 -7.15
CA GLU A 101 -11.39 -4.09 -7.03
C GLU A 101 -9.90 -3.98 -7.39
N CYS A 102 -9.07 -4.57 -6.54
CA CYS A 102 -7.64 -4.72 -6.80
C CYS A 102 -7.12 -6.04 -6.21
N ASP A 103 -6.02 -6.53 -6.76
CA ASP A 103 -5.36 -7.70 -6.19
C ASP A 103 -4.64 -7.35 -4.89
N ALA A 104 -4.04 -6.16 -4.81
CA ALA A 104 -3.34 -5.74 -3.60
C ALA A 104 -3.49 -4.25 -3.31
N LEU A 105 -3.45 -3.93 -2.01
CA LEU A 105 -3.31 -2.59 -1.48
C LEU A 105 -1.93 -2.45 -0.81
N ILE A 106 -1.18 -1.40 -1.16
CA ILE A 106 -0.04 -0.94 -0.39
C ILE A 106 -0.48 0.28 0.40
N TRP A 107 -0.33 0.22 1.72
CA TRP A 107 -0.68 1.29 2.62
C TRP A 107 0.60 1.90 3.22
N ASP A 108 0.91 3.13 2.82
CA ASP A 108 2.09 3.91 3.20
C ASP A 108 1.71 5.38 3.40
N THR A 109 0.64 5.62 4.16
CA THR A 109 0.18 6.97 4.48
C THR A 109 0.76 7.43 5.82
N PHE A 110 0.07 8.32 6.52
CA PHE A 110 0.48 8.76 7.85
C PHE A 110 0.32 7.60 8.86
N HIS A 111 1.42 7.13 9.44
CA HIS A 111 1.48 5.88 10.21
C HIS A 111 0.79 5.99 11.58
N THR A 112 -0.53 5.81 11.58
CA THR A 112 -1.37 5.71 12.78
C THR A 112 -2.26 4.48 12.70
N GLY A 113 -2.51 3.81 13.82
CA GLY A 113 -3.36 2.63 13.85
C GLY A 113 -4.79 2.93 13.41
N GLY A 114 -5.36 4.05 13.87
CA GLY A 114 -6.69 4.48 13.45
C GLY A 114 -6.77 4.82 11.96
N GLY A 115 -5.72 5.43 11.40
CA GLY A 115 -5.62 5.70 9.95
C GLY A 115 -5.62 4.42 9.13
N PHE A 116 -4.76 3.48 9.52
CA PHE A 116 -4.71 2.15 8.92
C PHE A 116 -6.07 1.45 8.96
N LEU A 117 -6.67 1.30 10.14
CA LEU A 117 -7.95 0.62 10.29
C LEU A 117 -9.04 1.23 9.42
N ALA A 118 -9.15 2.53 9.42
CA ALA A 118 -10.21 3.20 8.69
C ALA A 118 -10.04 3.14 7.16
N ASP A 119 -8.82 3.19 6.63
CA ASP A 119 -8.56 3.01 5.20
C ASP A 119 -8.75 1.56 4.78
N VAL A 120 -8.18 0.63 5.55
CA VAL A 120 -8.21 -0.79 5.20
C VAL A 120 -9.60 -1.39 5.34
N GLN A 121 -10.36 -1.09 6.41
CA GLN A 121 -11.74 -1.56 6.55
C GLN A 121 -12.64 -1.15 5.38
N ARG A 122 -12.42 0.05 4.83
CA ARG A 122 -13.16 0.53 3.66
C ARG A 122 -12.76 -0.20 2.38
N MET A 123 -11.46 -0.49 2.21
CA MET A 123 -10.94 -1.14 1.00
C MET A 123 -11.00 -2.66 1.04
N GLU A 124 -11.05 -3.25 2.23
CA GLU A 124 -10.92 -4.69 2.46
C GLU A 124 -11.84 -5.57 1.58
N PRO A 125 -13.14 -5.26 1.42
CA PRO A 125 -14.02 -6.08 0.58
C PRO A 125 -13.60 -6.17 -0.89
N TRP A 126 -12.79 -5.20 -1.35
CA TRP A 126 -12.36 -5.03 -2.74
C TRP A 126 -10.94 -5.52 -3.01
N ILE A 127 -10.23 -5.96 -1.94
CA ILE A 127 -8.85 -6.46 -2.06
C ILE A 127 -8.88 -8.00 -2.16
N HIS A 128 -8.31 -8.53 -3.23
CA HIS A 128 -8.43 -9.95 -3.56
C HIS A 128 -7.33 -10.82 -2.94
N LYS A 129 -6.10 -10.28 -2.71
CA LYS A 129 -4.95 -11.12 -2.34
C LYS A 129 -4.13 -10.57 -1.17
N TYR A 130 -3.60 -9.34 -1.28
CA TYR A 130 -2.60 -8.86 -0.32
C TYR A 130 -2.89 -7.46 0.18
N ILE A 131 -2.51 -7.21 1.44
CA ILE A 131 -2.36 -5.88 2.02
C ILE A 131 -0.91 -5.77 2.50
N PHE A 132 -0.19 -4.77 1.99
CA PHE A 132 1.15 -4.40 2.44
C PHE A 132 1.04 -3.17 3.32
N ILE A 133 1.65 -3.21 4.49
CA ILE A 133 1.63 -2.13 5.47
C ILE A 133 3.07 -1.73 5.70
N LEU A 134 3.42 -0.50 5.32
CA LEU A 134 4.77 0.05 5.50
C LEU A 134 4.89 0.78 6.84
N GLY A 135 6.13 1.00 7.31
CA GLY A 135 6.41 1.69 8.57
C GLY A 135 6.23 0.84 9.82
N THR A 136 6.04 -0.48 9.70
CA THR A 136 5.68 -1.34 10.83
C THR A 136 6.82 -1.59 11.83
N ARG A 137 8.07 -1.29 11.49
CA ARG A 137 9.20 -1.29 12.43
C ARG A 137 9.25 0.02 13.20
N ILE A 138 9.24 1.16 12.51
CA ILE A 138 9.42 2.48 13.12
C ILE A 138 8.18 2.91 13.89
N ASP A 139 7.00 2.74 13.31
CA ASP A 139 5.71 3.19 13.86
C ASP A 139 4.82 2.01 14.29
N GLY A 140 5.45 0.84 14.54
CA GLY A 140 4.74 -0.38 14.91
C GLY A 140 4.10 -0.33 16.27
N ASP A 141 4.86 -0.01 17.30
CA ASP A 141 4.40 -0.03 18.70
C ASP A 141 3.77 1.31 19.11
N ILE A 142 4.29 2.42 18.59
CA ILE A 142 3.76 3.79 18.79
C ILE A 142 3.57 4.44 17.42
N SER A 143 2.55 5.29 17.30
CA SER A 143 2.28 5.96 16.03
C SER A 143 3.34 7.02 15.67
N GLU A 144 3.39 7.38 14.39
CA GLU A 144 4.20 8.50 13.90
C GLU A 144 3.88 9.81 14.62
N VAL A 145 2.59 10.05 14.98
CA VAL A 145 2.16 11.21 15.77
C VAL A 145 2.87 11.26 17.09
N THR A 146 2.86 10.15 17.82
CA THR A 146 3.49 10.04 19.15
C THR A 146 5.01 10.14 19.03
N ARG A 147 5.62 9.42 18.10
CA ARG A 147 7.07 9.43 17.88
C ARG A 147 7.59 10.82 17.52
N ARG A 148 6.89 11.53 16.63
CA ARG A 148 7.26 12.88 16.18
C ARG A 148 6.74 14.00 17.09
N LYS A 149 6.01 13.68 18.16
CA LYS A 149 5.42 14.65 19.12
C LYS A 149 4.53 15.68 18.41
N LEU A 150 3.71 15.24 17.46
CA LEU A 150 2.78 16.11 16.75
C LEU A 150 1.52 16.36 17.59
N ASP A 151 0.75 17.40 17.24
CA ASP A 151 -0.56 17.66 17.85
C ASP A 151 -1.54 16.54 17.47
N CYS A 152 -1.78 15.66 18.42
CA CYS A 152 -2.64 14.49 18.25
C CYS A 152 -4.08 14.87 17.89
N ALA A 153 -4.63 15.91 18.52
CA ALA A 153 -6.00 16.34 18.25
C ALA A 153 -6.13 16.95 16.84
N ALA A 154 -5.10 17.67 16.37
CA ALA A 154 -5.08 18.21 15.02
C ALA A 154 -5.02 17.08 13.99
N VAL A 155 -4.10 16.11 14.15
CA VAL A 155 -3.98 14.96 13.26
C VAL A 155 -5.24 14.09 13.29
N ALA A 156 -5.83 13.84 14.45
CA ALA A 156 -7.06 13.07 14.56
C ALA A 156 -8.22 13.71 13.77
N ARG A 157 -8.36 15.04 13.84
CA ARG A 157 -9.35 15.78 13.05
C ARG A 157 -9.08 15.70 11.55
N GLU A 158 -7.82 15.90 11.13
CA GLU A 158 -7.43 15.83 9.73
C GLU A 158 -7.70 14.44 9.14
N LEU A 159 -7.31 13.39 9.86
CA LEU A 159 -7.50 12.00 9.45
C LEU A 159 -8.92 11.47 9.74
N GLN A 160 -9.80 12.26 10.37
CA GLN A 160 -11.15 11.85 10.75
C GLN A 160 -11.17 10.54 11.57
N ILE A 161 -10.29 10.43 12.55
CA ILE A 161 -10.15 9.29 13.48
C ILE A 161 -10.24 9.78 14.93
N SER A 162 -10.30 8.85 15.88
CA SER A 162 -10.20 9.20 17.30
C SER A 162 -8.76 9.61 17.68
N GLU A 163 -8.60 10.37 18.75
CA GLU A 163 -7.26 10.68 19.27
C GLU A 163 -6.51 9.43 19.72
N ASP A 164 -7.21 8.44 20.27
CA ASP A 164 -6.61 7.15 20.63
C ASP A 164 -6.13 6.40 19.38
N GLY A 165 -6.91 6.41 18.30
CA GLY A 165 -6.50 5.89 17.00
C GLY A 165 -5.29 6.61 16.40
N ALA A 166 -5.19 7.94 16.62
CA ALA A 166 -4.02 8.71 16.19
C ALA A 166 -2.75 8.37 16.99
N LYS A 167 -2.88 7.98 18.27
CA LYS A 167 -1.77 7.56 19.14
C LYS A 167 -1.39 6.09 18.94
N GLN A 168 -2.34 5.27 18.48
CA GLN A 168 -2.15 3.82 18.31
C GLN A 168 -1.10 3.54 17.23
N GLY A 169 -0.14 2.65 17.52
CA GLY A 169 0.83 2.15 16.56
C GLY A 169 0.20 1.15 15.58
N LEU A 170 0.95 0.79 14.55
CA LEU A 170 0.47 -0.08 13.48
C LEU A 170 0.27 -1.53 13.93
N LYS A 171 1.16 -2.10 14.77
CA LYS A 171 1.06 -3.50 15.22
C LYS A 171 -0.21 -3.81 16.01
N PRO A 172 -0.60 -3.01 17.02
CA PRO A 172 -1.89 -3.21 17.69
C PRO A 172 -3.09 -3.13 16.74
N ALA A 173 -3.06 -2.20 15.78
CA ALA A 173 -4.13 -2.04 14.80
C ALA A 173 -4.20 -3.22 13.82
N ILE A 174 -3.06 -3.75 13.37
CA ILE A 174 -3.00 -4.98 12.55
C ILE A 174 -3.58 -6.17 13.33
N ALA A 175 -3.22 -6.31 14.61
CA ALA A 175 -3.75 -7.38 15.46
C ALA A 175 -5.26 -7.26 15.67
N GLU A 176 -5.79 -6.04 15.81
CA GLU A 176 -7.22 -5.76 15.88
C GLU A 176 -7.94 -6.12 14.58
N PHE A 177 -7.38 -5.71 13.44
CA PHE A 177 -7.90 -6.05 12.12
C PHE A 177 -8.00 -7.57 11.93
N LEU A 178 -6.95 -8.30 12.24
CA LEU A 178 -6.92 -9.77 12.08
C LEU A 178 -7.89 -10.52 12.99
N LYS A 179 -8.24 -9.96 14.17
CA LYS A 179 -9.26 -10.55 15.06
C LYS A 179 -10.66 -10.52 14.44
N THR A 180 -10.97 -9.47 13.69
CA THR A 180 -12.30 -9.26 13.10
C THR A 180 -12.41 -9.75 11.66
N HIS A 181 -11.29 -9.88 10.97
CA HIS A 181 -11.19 -10.29 9.57
C HIS A 181 -10.43 -11.63 9.44
N THR A 182 -11.03 -12.71 9.96
CA THR A 182 -10.42 -14.05 10.09
C THR A 182 -10.02 -14.71 8.77
N HIS A 183 -10.48 -14.18 7.64
CA HIS A 183 -10.07 -14.57 6.30
C HIS A 183 -8.80 -13.88 5.81
N TRP A 184 -8.13 -13.13 6.68
CA TRP A 184 -6.79 -12.59 6.47
C TRP A 184 -5.80 -13.24 7.45
N LYS A 185 -4.57 -13.45 7.00
CA LYS A 185 -3.46 -13.90 7.84
C LYS A 185 -2.21 -13.08 7.56
N GLN A 186 -1.39 -12.84 8.58
CA GLN A 186 -0.06 -12.28 8.41
C GLN A 186 0.87 -13.35 7.84
N VAL A 187 1.48 -13.08 6.69
CA VAL A 187 2.38 -14.02 6.01
C VAL A 187 3.83 -13.57 6.01
N ARG A 188 4.06 -12.28 6.27
CA ARG A 188 5.39 -11.72 6.40
C ARG A 188 5.39 -10.53 7.35
N GLU A 189 6.41 -10.46 8.18
CA GLU A 189 6.82 -9.25 8.90
C GLU A 189 8.33 -9.19 8.83
N TYR A 190 8.87 -8.13 8.24
CA TYR A 190 10.29 -7.95 8.12
C TYR A 190 10.65 -6.49 7.90
N GLY A 191 11.58 -5.96 8.70
CA GLY A 191 11.99 -4.55 8.61
C GLY A 191 10.79 -3.62 8.69
N GLU A 192 10.61 -2.80 7.67
CA GLU A 192 9.57 -1.77 7.60
C GLU A 192 8.22 -2.26 7.03
N ILE A 193 8.08 -3.55 6.73
CA ILE A 193 6.89 -4.04 6.03
C ILE A 193 6.25 -5.24 6.72
N THR A 194 4.93 -5.19 6.82
CA THR A 194 4.07 -6.34 7.14
C THR A 194 3.16 -6.65 5.95
N VAL A 195 3.04 -7.94 5.62
CA VAL A 195 2.17 -8.41 4.53
C VAL A 195 1.07 -9.30 5.09
N LEU A 196 -0.17 -8.94 4.78
CA LEU A 196 -1.34 -9.77 5.03
C LEU A 196 -1.79 -10.43 3.72
N GLU A 197 -2.18 -11.70 3.79
CA GLU A 197 -2.71 -12.46 2.67
C GLU A 197 -4.16 -12.87 2.95
N ARG A 198 -5.02 -12.70 1.96
CA ARG A 198 -6.39 -13.20 2.02
C ARG A 198 -6.40 -14.71 1.82
N THR A 199 -7.01 -15.43 2.73
CA THR A 199 -7.08 -16.91 2.72
C THR A 199 -8.31 -17.44 1.99
N VAL A 200 -9.33 -16.60 1.80
CA VAL A 200 -10.59 -16.94 1.12
C VAL A 200 -10.89 -15.87 0.10
N PRO A 201 -11.18 -16.20 -1.16
CA PRO A 201 -11.57 -15.21 -2.16
C PRO A 201 -12.72 -14.33 -1.66
N PRO A 202 -12.74 -13.03 -2.02
CA PRO A 202 -13.87 -12.17 -1.69
C PRO A 202 -15.14 -12.75 -2.33
N LYS A 203 -16.26 -12.62 -1.63
CA LYS A 203 -17.56 -12.95 -2.25
C LYS A 203 -17.74 -11.99 -3.42
N SER A 204 -18.02 -12.52 -4.62
CA SER A 204 -18.33 -11.68 -5.77
C SER A 204 -19.46 -10.72 -5.38
N LEU A 205 -19.17 -9.43 -5.34
CA LEU A 205 -20.17 -8.38 -5.04
C LEU A 205 -21.08 -8.12 -6.24
N PHE A 206 -20.68 -8.64 -7.41
CA PHE A 206 -21.52 -8.61 -8.61
C PHE A 206 -21.86 -10.02 -9.04
N PRO A 207 -23.17 -10.35 -9.23
CA PRO A 207 -23.54 -11.61 -9.84
C PRO A 207 -22.89 -11.65 -11.23
N ILE A 208 -22.13 -12.71 -11.52
CA ILE A 208 -21.65 -13.00 -12.86
C ILE A 208 -22.91 -13.05 -13.73
N ARG A 209 -23.15 -12.01 -14.55
CA ARG A 209 -24.17 -12.12 -15.59
C ARG A 209 -23.66 -13.17 -16.57
N ALA A 210 -24.32 -14.33 -16.53
CA ALA A 210 -24.13 -15.41 -17.49
C ALA A 210 -24.55 -14.96 -18.91
#